data_820608a3e635ad782a1f7b529467c616
#
_entry.id   820608a3e635ad782a1f7b529467c616
#
_cell.length_a   1.000
_cell.length_b   1.000
_cell.length_c   1.000
_cell.angle_alpha   90.00
_cell.angle_beta   90.00
_cell.angle_gamma   90.00
#
_symmetry.space_group_name_H-M   'P 1'
#
loop_
_entity.id
_entity.type
_entity.pdbx_description
1 polymer ?
#
loop_
_entity_poly.entity_id
_entity_poly.type
_entity_poly.pdbx_seq_one_letter_code
_entity_poly.pdbx_strand_id
1 'polypeptide(L)'
;MKKEEKPVVVKSADRVLDIFELFAEEKEPMSLMDISRKLGMPASSTYKILQNLQARGYLETDKQERAFYLGYKLFEIGSKYLQNTSLSAEFHQVAQKIVDDLNESVFLAIRDGGNILYIAEKQSSHAVRFVSHLGMKLPLHATAMGKMFLSSLDQEEIRKLYPDEELGALTSSTIHSYRDLLSQLEEIRSAGLSFSQGEAVEGVRCVAGPIYDSSKQLVASLSISIPSARMDDELWSRAIEWVRQASRELSTKLQFQQ
;
A
#
# COMPACT_ATOMS: atom_id res chain seq x y z
N MET A 1 32.97 8.06 5.81
CA MET A 1 32.50 7.87 4.42
C MET A 1 32.29 6.37 4.19
N LYS A 2 31.07 5.85 4.34
CA LYS A 2 30.72 4.50 3.89
C LYS A 2 30.58 4.59 2.36
N LYS A 3 31.36 3.78 1.62
CA LYS A 3 31.15 3.62 0.18
C LYS A 3 29.76 3.07 -0.02
N GLU A 4 28.91 3.77 -0.78
CA GLU A 4 27.69 3.21 -1.35
C GLU A 4 28.13 2.03 -2.24
N GLU A 5 27.89 0.81 -1.76
CA GLU A 5 28.01 -0.38 -2.59
C GLU A 5 26.91 -0.31 -3.65
N LYS A 6 27.32 -0.19 -4.91
CA LYS A 6 26.37 -0.29 -6.03
C LYS A 6 25.69 -1.66 -5.95
N PRO A 7 24.35 -1.72 -6.08
CA PRO A 7 23.63 -2.99 -6.03
C PRO A 7 24.22 -3.95 -7.08
N VAL A 8 24.39 -5.22 -6.67
CA VAL A 8 24.88 -6.28 -7.57
C VAL A 8 23.80 -6.53 -8.63
N VAL A 9 24.06 -6.11 -9.85
CA VAL A 9 23.15 -6.28 -11.00
C VAL A 9 23.38 -7.66 -11.62
N VAL A 10 22.35 -8.51 -11.60
CA VAL A 10 22.33 -9.81 -12.27
C VAL A 10 21.33 -9.76 -13.42
N LYS A 11 21.79 -9.47 -14.63
CA LYS A 11 20.95 -9.21 -15.82
C LYS A 11 19.83 -10.24 -16.07
N SER A 12 20.03 -11.51 -15.75
CA SER A 12 19.01 -12.54 -15.93
C SER A 12 17.93 -12.48 -14.85
N ALA A 13 18.30 -12.12 -13.62
CA ALA A 13 17.34 -11.92 -12.53
C ALA A 13 16.54 -10.64 -12.75
N ASP A 14 17.21 -9.54 -13.10
CA ASP A 14 16.55 -8.26 -13.38
C ASP A 14 15.46 -8.43 -14.46
N ARG A 15 15.78 -9.12 -15.57
CA ARG A 15 14.80 -9.38 -16.64
C ARG A 15 13.56 -10.17 -16.19
N VAL A 16 13.70 -11.05 -15.21
CA VAL A 16 12.57 -11.78 -14.63
C VAL A 16 11.72 -10.83 -13.79
N LEU A 17 12.36 -9.98 -12.99
CA LEU A 17 11.68 -8.98 -12.18
C LEU A 17 10.98 -7.94 -13.06
N ASP A 18 11.65 -7.42 -14.07
CA ASP A 18 11.07 -6.49 -15.06
C ASP A 18 9.78 -7.06 -15.70
N ILE A 19 9.76 -8.37 -16.00
CA ILE A 19 8.57 -9.04 -16.53
C ILE A 19 7.44 -9.03 -15.50
N PHE A 20 7.70 -9.35 -14.23
CA PHE A 20 6.66 -9.33 -13.20
C PHE A 20 6.14 -7.91 -12.94
N GLU A 21 7.03 -6.92 -12.90
CA GLU A 21 6.66 -5.51 -12.73
C GLU A 21 5.80 -5.02 -13.88
N LEU A 22 6.15 -5.38 -15.13
CA LEU A 22 5.35 -5.08 -16.31
C LEU A 22 3.93 -5.66 -16.21
N PHE A 23 3.79 -6.93 -15.79
CA PHE A 23 2.47 -7.54 -15.59
C PHE A 23 1.68 -6.95 -14.41
N ALA A 24 2.35 -6.36 -13.42
CA ALA A 24 1.68 -5.67 -12.32
C ALA A 24 1.07 -4.33 -12.76
N GLU A 25 1.63 -3.68 -13.78
CA GLU A 25 1.15 -2.41 -14.36
C GLU A 25 0.05 -2.63 -15.42
N GLU A 26 0.12 -3.74 -16.16
CA GLU A 26 -0.79 -4.03 -17.28
C GLU A 26 -2.00 -4.84 -16.82
N LYS A 27 -3.17 -4.46 -17.32
CA LYS A 27 -4.44 -5.14 -16.95
C LYS A 27 -4.79 -6.31 -17.89
N GLU A 28 -4.24 -6.30 -19.10
CA GLU A 28 -4.57 -7.26 -20.15
C GLU A 28 -3.45 -8.27 -20.37
N PRO A 29 -3.77 -9.51 -20.79
CA PRO A 29 -2.76 -10.47 -21.19
C PRO A 29 -1.89 -9.93 -22.34
N MET A 30 -0.60 -10.24 -22.34
CA MET A 30 0.36 -9.70 -23.31
C MET A 30 0.98 -10.80 -24.16
N SER A 31 1.18 -10.50 -25.45
CA SER A 31 1.93 -11.40 -26.34
C SER A 31 3.44 -11.33 -26.06
N LEU A 32 4.20 -12.37 -26.50
CA LEU A 32 5.67 -12.34 -26.49
C LEU A 32 6.22 -11.05 -27.12
N MET A 33 5.64 -10.61 -28.23
CA MET A 33 6.13 -9.44 -28.96
C MET A 33 5.88 -8.14 -28.21
N ASP A 34 4.76 -8.04 -27.51
CA ASP A 34 4.44 -6.86 -26.68
C ASP A 34 5.39 -6.76 -25.49
N ILE A 35 5.62 -7.86 -24.77
CA ILE A 35 6.57 -7.94 -23.66
C ILE A 35 7.99 -7.58 -24.13
N SER A 36 8.43 -8.21 -25.23
CA SER A 36 9.74 -7.95 -25.82
C SER A 36 9.94 -6.48 -26.19
N ARG A 37 8.94 -5.85 -26.80
CA ARG A 37 8.95 -4.44 -27.19
C ARG A 37 8.95 -3.51 -25.99
N LYS A 38 8.05 -3.73 -25.02
CA LYS A 38 7.91 -2.87 -23.84
C LYS A 38 9.18 -2.87 -22.98
N LEU A 39 9.82 -4.03 -22.82
CA LEU A 39 11.04 -4.18 -22.02
C LEU A 39 12.35 -4.00 -22.82
N GLY A 40 12.28 -3.73 -24.12
CA GLY A 40 13.48 -3.59 -24.96
C GLY A 40 14.37 -4.85 -25.02
N MET A 41 13.79 -6.04 -24.81
CA MET A 41 14.50 -7.29 -24.77
C MET A 41 14.39 -8.05 -26.11
N PRO A 42 15.47 -8.77 -26.57
CA PRO A 42 15.37 -9.63 -27.75
C PRO A 42 14.29 -10.72 -27.57
N ALA A 43 13.42 -10.90 -28.57
CA ALA A 43 12.31 -11.86 -28.52
C ALA A 43 12.75 -13.30 -28.16
N SER A 44 13.90 -13.73 -28.64
CA SER A 44 14.44 -15.06 -28.34
C SER A 44 14.83 -15.25 -26.88
N SER A 45 15.34 -14.21 -26.23
CA SER A 45 15.67 -14.22 -24.78
C SER A 45 14.40 -14.14 -23.95
N THR A 46 13.48 -13.25 -24.32
CA THR A 46 12.18 -13.10 -23.67
C THR A 46 11.41 -14.41 -23.71
N TYR A 47 11.33 -15.08 -24.86
CA TYR A 47 10.67 -16.36 -25.01
C TYR A 47 11.18 -17.43 -24.03
N LYS A 48 12.51 -17.56 -23.91
CA LYS A 48 13.13 -18.53 -22.98
C LYS A 48 12.77 -18.25 -21.52
N ILE A 49 12.71 -16.97 -21.14
CA ILE A 49 12.30 -16.58 -19.77
C ILE A 49 10.82 -16.89 -19.55
N LEU A 50 9.95 -16.50 -20.49
CA LEU A 50 8.51 -16.75 -20.40
C LEU A 50 8.20 -18.25 -20.33
N GLN A 51 8.85 -19.08 -21.15
CA GLN A 51 8.71 -20.53 -21.07
C GLN A 51 9.14 -21.10 -19.71
N ASN A 52 10.26 -20.61 -19.16
CA ASN A 52 10.71 -21.04 -17.83
C ASN A 52 9.70 -20.65 -16.74
N LEU A 53 9.19 -19.43 -16.78
CA LEU A 53 8.18 -18.94 -15.83
C LEU A 53 6.86 -19.71 -15.97
N GLN A 54 6.42 -19.99 -17.19
CA GLN A 54 5.24 -20.80 -17.47
C GLN A 54 5.39 -22.24 -16.95
N ALA A 55 6.51 -22.90 -17.26
CA ALA A 55 6.78 -24.26 -16.81
C ALA A 55 6.78 -24.39 -15.27
N ARG A 56 7.05 -23.30 -14.56
CA ARG A 56 7.06 -23.23 -13.09
C ARG A 56 5.77 -22.67 -12.49
N GLY A 57 4.77 -22.34 -13.31
CA GLY A 57 3.47 -21.82 -12.88
C GLY A 57 3.44 -20.35 -12.45
N TYR A 58 4.51 -19.59 -12.70
CA TYR A 58 4.55 -18.14 -12.44
C TYR A 58 3.80 -17.34 -13.50
N LEU A 59 3.77 -17.84 -14.73
CA LEU A 59 2.93 -17.33 -15.81
C LEU A 59 2.04 -18.46 -16.34
N GLU A 60 0.92 -18.07 -16.89
CA GLU A 60 0.00 -18.92 -17.63
C GLU A 60 -0.26 -18.34 -19.01
N THR A 61 -0.79 -19.15 -19.92
CA THR A 61 -1.14 -18.71 -21.26
C THR A 61 -2.61 -18.98 -21.54
N ASP A 62 -3.17 -18.25 -22.49
CA ASP A 62 -4.47 -18.56 -23.07
C ASP A 62 -4.47 -19.93 -23.78
N LYS A 63 -5.65 -20.44 -24.13
CA LYS A 63 -5.80 -21.74 -24.80
C LYS A 63 -5.08 -21.84 -26.15
N GLN A 64 -4.70 -20.72 -26.74
CA GLN A 64 -4.03 -20.63 -28.03
C GLN A 64 -2.52 -20.33 -27.88
N GLU A 65 -2.02 -20.24 -26.65
CA GLU A 65 -0.61 -19.91 -26.30
C GLU A 65 -0.12 -18.60 -26.93
N ARG A 66 -1.04 -17.64 -27.16
CA ARG A 66 -0.74 -16.35 -27.79
C ARG A 66 -0.45 -15.23 -26.83
N ALA A 67 -1.06 -15.31 -25.64
CA ALA A 67 -0.94 -14.29 -24.62
C ALA A 67 -0.58 -14.89 -23.26
N PHE A 68 0.27 -14.19 -22.51
CA PHE A 68 0.73 -14.55 -21.18
C PHE A 68 0.01 -13.69 -20.14
N TYR A 69 -0.24 -14.26 -18.94
CA TYR A 69 -0.76 -13.58 -17.76
C TYR A 69 -0.15 -14.18 -16.50
N LEU A 70 -0.33 -13.50 -15.35
CA LEU A 70 0.23 -13.96 -14.08
C LEU A 70 -0.38 -15.30 -13.64
N GLY A 71 0.47 -16.27 -13.31
CA GLY A 71 0.08 -17.58 -12.84
C GLY A 71 -0.20 -17.61 -11.33
N TYR A 72 -1.01 -18.61 -10.90
CA TYR A 72 -1.43 -18.77 -9.51
C TYR A 72 -0.27 -18.97 -8.52
N LYS A 73 0.93 -19.35 -9.00
CA LYS A 73 2.13 -19.55 -8.17
C LYS A 73 2.56 -18.27 -7.44
N LEU A 74 2.32 -17.11 -8.04
CA LEU A 74 2.56 -15.81 -7.40
C LEU A 74 1.62 -15.59 -6.22
N PHE A 75 0.36 -15.96 -6.35
CA PHE A 75 -0.59 -15.92 -5.24
C PHE A 75 -0.18 -16.87 -4.11
N GLU A 76 0.23 -18.11 -4.44
CA GLU A 76 0.72 -19.09 -3.45
C GLU A 76 1.91 -18.54 -2.62
N ILE A 77 2.86 -17.89 -3.28
CA ILE A 77 4.03 -17.30 -2.61
C ILE A 77 3.63 -16.06 -1.80
N GLY A 78 2.83 -15.17 -2.39
CA GLY A 78 2.36 -13.96 -1.72
C GLY A 78 1.47 -14.28 -0.51
N SER A 79 0.64 -15.33 -0.59
CA SER A 79 -0.19 -15.73 0.54
C SER A 79 0.61 -16.22 1.74
N LYS A 80 1.81 -16.79 1.53
CA LYS A 80 2.70 -17.15 2.64
C LYS A 80 3.27 -15.94 3.36
N TYR A 81 3.54 -14.85 2.65
CA TYR A 81 3.89 -13.59 3.29
C TYR A 81 2.76 -13.08 4.18
N LEU A 82 1.51 -13.14 3.69
CA LEU A 82 0.32 -12.73 4.45
C LEU A 82 0.02 -13.68 5.63
N GLN A 83 0.27 -14.99 5.48
CA GLN A 83 0.09 -15.99 6.56
C GLN A 83 1.15 -15.87 7.66
N ASN A 84 2.38 -15.50 7.31
CA ASN A 84 3.45 -15.29 8.28
C ASN A 84 3.32 -13.96 9.03
N THR A 85 2.49 -13.04 8.57
CA THR A 85 2.07 -11.85 9.31
C THR A 85 0.69 -12.11 9.89
N SER A 86 0.64 -12.56 11.15
CA SER A 86 -0.60 -12.68 11.94
C SER A 86 -1.44 -11.39 11.92
N LEU A 87 -0.81 -10.25 11.62
CA LEU A 87 -1.43 -8.93 11.48
C LEU A 87 -2.63 -8.92 10.53
N SER A 88 -2.57 -9.60 9.37
CA SER A 88 -3.68 -9.61 8.41
C SER A 88 -4.91 -10.35 8.98
N ALA A 89 -4.71 -11.47 9.66
CA ALA A 89 -5.79 -12.22 10.30
C ALA A 89 -6.45 -11.43 11.44
N GLU A 90 -5.61 -10.81 12.28
CA GLU A 90 -6.06 -9.97 13.39
C GLU A 90 -6.78 -8.70 12.89
N PHE A 91 -6.26 -8.10 11.81
CA PHE A 91 -6.91 -6.98 11.14
C PHE A 91 -8.33 -7.33 10.71
N HIS A 92 -8.56 -8.47 10.06
CA HIS A 92 -9.90 -8.83 9.60
C HIS A 92 -10.89 -8.99 10.75
N GLN A 93 -10.47 -9.48 11.92
CA GLN A 93 -11.34 -9.58 13.11
C GLN A 93 -11.70 -8.19 13.65
N VAL A 94 -10.73 -7.30 13.75
CA VAL A 94 -10.94 -5.92 14.23
C VAL A 94 -11.76 -5.11 13.24
N ALA A 95 -11.42 -5.18 11.95
CA ALA A 95 -12.10 -4.46 10.89
C ALA A 95 -13.56 -4.91 10.73
N GLN A 96 -13.88 -6.19 10.98
CA GLN A 96 -15.27 -6.67 10.99
C GLN A 96 -16.11 -5.93 12.04
N LYS A 97 -15.60 -5.78 13.26
CA LYS A 97 -16.29 -5.05 14.33
C LYS A 97 -16.57 -3.59 13.94
N ILE A 98 -15.58 -2.94 13.31
CA ILE A 98 -15.71 -1.55 12.83
C ILE A 98 -16.77 -1.44 11.74
N VAL A 99 -16.74 -2.34 10.75
CA VAL A 99 -17.72 -2.34 9.67
C VAL A 99 -19.12 -2.67 10.19
N ASP A 100 -19.28 -3.58 11.14
CA ASP A 100 -20.58 -3.91 11.75
C ASP A 100 -21.16 -2.72 12.53
N ASP A 101 -20.31 -1.87 13.12
CA ASP A 101 -20.75 -0.71 13.89
C ASP A 101 -20.93 0.56 13.05
N LEU A 102 -19.99 0.89 12.17
CA LEU A 102 -19.99 2.13 11.39
C LEU A 102 -20.49 1.95 9.96
N ASN A 103 -20.41 0.73 9.42
CA ASN A 103 -20.59 0.40 8.01
C ASN A 103 -19.72 1.25 7.06
N GLU A 104 -18.48 1.56 7.46
CA GLU A 104 -17.50 2.26 6.64
C GLU A 104 -16.28 1.40 6.38
N SER A 105 -15.60 1.64 5.25
CA SER A 105 -14.49 0.78 4.81
C SER A 105 -13.23 1.00 5.66
N VAL A 106 -12.56 -0.09 6.00
CA VAL A 106 -11.35 -0.14 6.83
C VAL A 106 -10.20 -0.72 6.00
N PHE A 107 -9.05 -0.10 6.11
CA PHE A 107 -7.87 -0.45 5.32
C PHE A 107 -6.65 -0.65 6.21
N LEU A 108 -5.76 -1.55 5.79
CA LEU A 108 -4.45 -1.77 6.37
C LEU A 108 -3.38 -1.58 5.30
N ALA A 109 -2.36 -0.81 5.61
CA ALA A 109 -1.23 -0.61 4.73
C ALA A 109 0.10 -0.68 5.47
N ILE A 110 1.14 -1.02 4.73
CA ILE A 110 2.55 -0.91 5.13
C ILE A 110 3.22 0.18 4.30
N ARG A 111 4.42 0.60 4.73
CA ARG A 111 5.25 1.51 3.95
C ARG A 111 6.07 0.74 2.92
N ASP A 112 6.08 1.23 1.70
CA ASP A 112 6.93 0.77 0.61
C ASP A 112 7.61 1.98 -0.07
N GLY A 113 8.83 2.25 0.36
CA GLY A 113 9.58 3.43 -0.08
C GLY A 113 8.87 4.74 0.23
N GLY A 114 8.52 5.52 -0.79
CA GLY A 114 7.76 6.78 -0.71
C GLY A 114 6.23 6.60 -0.79
N ASN A 115 5.74 5.36 -0.75
CA ASN A 115 4.32 5.03 -0.88
C ASN A 115 3.81 4.21 0.32
N ILE A 116 2.50 4.21 0.51
CA ILE A 116 1.81 3.13 1.21
C ILE A 116 1.52 1.99 0.24
N LEU A 117 1.49 0.76 0.74
CA LEU A 117 1.04 -0.43 0.04
C LEU A 117 -0.13 -1.05 0.81
N TYR A 118 -1.32 -1.12 0.19
CA TYR A 118 -2.49 -1.74 0.78
C TYR A 118 -2.32 -3.26 0.85
N ILE A 119 -2.36 -3.84 2.06
CA ILE A 119 -2.16 -5.28 2.31
C ILE A 119 -3.40 -6.00 2.82
N ALA A 120 -4.39 -5.28 3.33
CA ALA A 120 -5.69 -5.81 3.70
C ALA A 120 -6.77 -4.73 3.67
N GLU A 121 -8.01 -5.15 3.47
CA GLU A 121 -9.17 -4.28 3.51
C GLU A 121 -10.42 -5.02 4.00
N LYS A 122 -11.34 -4.28 4.60
CA LYS A 122 -12.70 -4.72 4.87
C LYS A 122 -13.64 -3.64 4.36
N GLN A 123 -14.42 -3.98 3.34
CA GLN A 123 -15.27 -3.03 2.66
C GLN A 123 -16.62 -2.85 3.36
N SER A 124 -17.11 -1.62 3.35
CA SER A 124 -18.49 -1.24 3.67
C SER A 124 -19.48 -1.88 2.70
N SER A 125 -20.72 -2.07 3.14
CA SER A 125 -21.82 -2.52 2.27
C SER A 125 -22.42 -1.40 1.41
N HIS A 126 -22.05 -0.14 1.63
CA HIS A 126 -22.55 0.98 0.84
C HIS A 126 -22.12 0.88 -0.62
N ALA A 127 -23.04 1.22 -1.53
CA ALA A 127 -22.75 1.26 -2.97
C ALA A 127 -21.70 2.35 -3.31
N VAL A 128 -21.78 3.52 -2.65
CA VAL A 128 -20.81 4.59 -2.79
C VAL A 128 -19.81 4.50 -1.64
N ARG A 129 -18.60 4.07 -1.95
CA ARG A 129 -17.49 3.94 -0.99
C ARG A 129 -16.16 4.16 -1.68
N PHE A 130 -15.13 4.46 -0.93
CA PHE A 130 -13.77 4.35 -1.45
C PHE A 130 -13.43 2.87 -1.68
N VAL A 131 -12.93 2.56 -2.86
CA VAL A 131 -12.51 1.20 -3.25
C VAL A 131 -11.01 1.23 -3.47
N SER A 132 -10.27 0.49 -2.66
CA SER A 132 -8.90 0.12 -2.94
C SER A 132 -8.84 -1.30 -3.50
N HIS A 133 -7.65 -1.78 -3.77
CA HIS A 133 -7.38 -3.19 -4.01
C HIS A 133 -6.04 -3.56 -3.37
N LEU A 134 -5.89 -4.82 -3.01
CA LEU A 134 -4.64 -5.34 -2.47
C LEU A 134 -3.51 -5.08 -3.48
N GLY A 135 -2.37 -4.60 -2.99
CA GLY A 135 -1.23 -4.21 -3.84
C GLY A 135 -1.30 -2.77 -4.39
N MET A 136 -2.41 -2.05 -4.20
CA MET A 136 -2.48 -0.64 -4.58
C MET A 136 -1.47 0.20 -3.80
N LYS A 137 -0.82 1.14 -4.48
CA LYS A 137 0.12 2.10 -3.89
C LYS A 137 -0.39 3.53 -4.02
N LEU A 138 -0.20 4.32 -2.99
CA LEU A 138 -0.45 5.77 -2.99
C LEU A 138 0.70 6.51 -2.29
N PRO A 139 1.03 7.75 -2.70
CA PRO A 139 2.10 8.53 -2.09
C PRO A 139 1.87 8.78 -0.60
N LEU A 140 2.94 8.71 0.22
CA LEU A 140 2.84 8.89 1.67
C LEU A 140 2.24 10.25 2.04
N HIS A 141 2.65 11.34 1.39
CA HIS A 141 2.19 12.70 1.73
C HIS A 141 0.71 12.95 1.45
N ALA A 142 0.09 12.19 0.52
CA ALA A 142 -1.29 12.40 0.09
C ALA A 142 -2.31 11.55 0.87
N THR A 143 -1.89 10.71 1.81
CA THR A 143 -2.79 9.80 2.53
C THR A 143 -2.66 9.91 4.03
N ALA A 144 -3.75 9.69 4.78
CA ALA A 144 -3.70 9.65 6.24
C ALA A 144 -2.71 8.58 6.75
N MET A 145 -2.77 7.34 6.21
CA MET A 145 -1.82 6.28 6.58
C MET A 145 -0.38 6.65 6.22
N GLY A 146 -0.16 7.28 5.08
CA GLY A 146 1.17 7.68 4.65
C GLY A 146 1.77 8.78 5.52
N LYS A 147 0.99 9.81 5.88
CA LYS A 147 1.41 10.85 6.82
C LYS A 147 1.70 10.26 8.21
N MET A 148 0.96 9.22 8.62
CA MET A 148 1.28 8.49 9.85
C MET A 148 2.69 7.86 9.78
N PHE A 149 3.06 7.21 8.67
CA PHE A 149 4.43 6.71 8.49
C PHE A 149 5.48 7.82 8.48
N LEU A 150 5.21 8.90 7.75
CA LEU A 150 6.13 10.05 7.71
C LEU A 150 6.36 10.67 9.08
N SER A 151 5.33 10.69 9.94
CA SER A 151 5.45 11.22 11.30
C SER A 151 6.42 10.43 12.19
N SER A 152 6.73 9.17 11.86
CA SER A 152 7.69 8.34 12.58
C SER A 152 9.14 8.49 12.10
N LEU A 153 9.35 9.17 10.99
CA LEU A 153 10.67 9.39 10.39
C LEU A 153 11.31 10.66 10.95
N ASP A 154 12.65 10.71 10.91
CA ASP A 154 13.36 11.94 11.15
C ASP A 154 13.32 12.88 9.93
N GLN A 155 13.74 14.13 10.15
CA GLN A 155 13.66 15.14 9.10
C GLN A 155 14.60 14.84 7.92
N GLU A 156 15.73 14.18 8.14
CA GLU A 156 16.68 13.82 7.09
C GLU A 156 16.10 12.72 6.20
N GLU A 157 15.42 11.73 6.78
CA GLU A 157 14.73 10.67 6.05
C GLU A 157 13.57 11.23 5.21
N ILE A 158 12.77 12.15 5.79
CA ILE A 158 11.68 12.82 5.05
C ILE A 158 12.25 13.64 3.89
N ARG A 159 13.38 14.35 4.11
CA ARG A 159 14.01 15.17 3.06
C ARG A 159 14.57 14.31 1.92
N LYS A 160 15.03 13.11 2.19
CA LYS A 160 15.45 12.15 1.14
C LYS A 160 14.29 11.68 0.29
N LEU A 161 13.10 11.52 0.87
CA LEU A 161 11.89 11.14 0.14
C LEU A 161 11.33 12.31 -0.69
N TYR A 162 11.47 13.53 -0.18
CA TYR A 162 10.95 14.77 -0.78
C TYR A 162 12.08 15.79 -0.90
N PRO A 163 12.96 15.65 -1.91
CA PRO A 163 14.07 16.59 -2.12
C PRO A 163 13.62 17.97 -2.57
N ASP A 164 12.44 18.05 -3.21
CA ASP A 164 11.87 19.28 -3.72
C ASP A 164 10.95 19.94 -2.68
N GLU A 165 10.74 21.25 -2.82
CA GLU A 165 9.79 22.00 -1.97
C GLU A 165 8.32 21.78 -2.39
N GLU A 166 8.10 21.46 -3.66
CA GLU A 166 6.77 21.17 -4.21
C GLU A 166 6.51 19.67 -4.23
N LEU A 167 5.33 19.28 -3.75
CA LEU A 167 4.87 17.90 -3.70
C LEU A 167 3.85 17.64 -4.81
N GLY A 168 3.91 16.45 -5.40
CA GLY A 168 2.96 16.03 -6.44
C GLY A 168 1.53 15.99 -5.92
N ALA A 169 0.60 16.62 -6.64
CA ALA A 169 -0.81 16.66 -6.27
C ALA A 169 -1.59 15.53 -6.94
N LEU A 170 -2.47 14.85 -6.17
CA LEU A 170 -3.46 13.91 -6.69
C LEU A 170 -4.83 14.58 -6.85
N THR A 171 -5.14 15.55 -6.00
CA THR A 171 -6.36 16.36 -6.01
C THR A 171 -6.02 17.81 -5.72
N SER A 172 -7.01 18.69 -5.80
CA SER A 172 -6.87 20.09 -5.39
C SER A 172 -6.63 20.28 -3.89
N SER A 173 -6.92 19.24 -3.06
CA SER A 173 -6.75 19.24 -1.60
C SER A 173 -5.45 18.61 -1.14
N THR A 174 -4.66 18.01 -2.05
CA THR A 174 -3.37 17.41 -1.69
C THR A 174 -2.41 18.48 -1.15
N ILE A 175 -1.64 18.15 -0.12
CA ILE A 175 -0.58 19.02 0.38
C ILE A 175 0.42 19.28 -0.75
N HIS A 176 0.69 20.56 -1.04
CA HIS A 176 1.55 20.97 -2.15
C HIS A 176 2.98 21.32 -1.72
N SER A 177 3.22 21.63 -0.44
CA SER A 177 4.53 22.10 0.00
C SER A 177 5.14 21.21 1.08
N TYR A 178 6.44 21.05 1.02
CA TYR A 178 7.23 20.36 2.04
C TYR A 178 7.04 20.99 3.43
N ARG A 179 6.94 22.31 3.51
CA ARG A 179 6.72 23.04 4.76
C ARG A 179 5.38 22.68 5.41
N ASP A 180 4.30 22.66 4.62
CA ASP A 180 2.97 22.33 5.15
C ASP A 180 2.89 20.86 5.57
N LEU A 181 3.59 19.98 4.83
CA LEU A 181 3.74 18.58 5.24
C LEU A 181 4.39 18.49 6.62
N LEU A 182 5.54 19.14 6.84
CA LEU A 182 6.22 19.10 8.15
C LEU A 182 5.32 19.61 9.27
N SER A 183 4.56 20.69 9.06
CA SER A 183 3.62 21.21 10.07
C SER A 183 2.55 20.16 10.43
N GLN A 184 1.96 19.49 9.44
CA GLN A 184 0.99 18.43 9.71
C GLN A 184 1.61 17.23 10.44
N LEU A 185 2.87 16.87 10.11
CA LEU A 185 3.54 15.77 10.79
C LEU A 185 3.79 16.05 12.28
N GLU A 186 4.03 17.31 12.67
CA GLU A 186 4.12 17.70 14.08
C GLU A 186 2.78 17.55 14.80
N GLU A 187 1.68 17.95 14.16
CA GLU A 187 0.33 17.74 14.69
C GLU A 187 0.02 16.24 14.86
N ILE A 188 0.38 15.41 13.88
CA ILE A 188 0.20 13.96 13.92
C ILE A 188 1.00 13.33 15.08
N ARG A 189 2.26 13.74 15.27
CA ARG A 189 3.08 13.28 16.41
C ARG A 189 2.44 13.59 17.75
N SER A 190 1.86 14.77 17.88
CA SER A 190 1.18 15.20 19.11
C SER A 190 -0.15 14.46 19.33
N ALA A 191 -0.97 14.32 18.27
CA ALA A 191 -2.30 13.73 18.36
C ALA A 191 -2.28 12.18 18.39
N GLY A 192 -1.22 11.55 17.86
CA GLY A 192 -1.12 10.11 17.68
C GLY A 192 -2.09 9.54 16.63
N LEU A 193 -2.71 10.39 15.83
CA LEU A 193 -3.59 10.07 14.73
C LEU A 193 -3.30 10.98 13.53
N SER A 194 -3.57 10.48 12.35
CA SER A 194 -3.43 11.21 11.09
C SER A 194 -4.76 11.33 10.37
N PHE A 195 -4.93 12.43 9.66
CA PHE A 195 -6.16 12.75 8.95
C PHE A 195 -5.86 13.09 7.47
N SER A 196 -6.82 12.83 6.59
CA SER A 196 -6.82 13.27 5.21
C SER A 196 -8.23 13.73 4.83
N GLN A 197 -8.32 14.85 4.10
CA GLN A 197 -9.58 15.45 3.67
C GLN A 197 -9.57 15.66 2.15
N GLY A 198 -9.86 14.59 1.41
CA GLY A 198 -9.89 14.65 -0.04
C GLY A 198 -8.52 14.71 -0.71
N GLU A 199 -7.42 14.45 0.02
CA GLU A 199 -6.06 14.64 -0.49
C GLU A 199 -5.62 13.57 -1.50
N ALA A 200 -6.05 12.31 -1.34
CA ALA A 200 -5.78 11.25 -2.31
C ALA A 200 -6.96 11.03 -3.27
N VAL A 201 -8.19 11.20 -2.77
CA VAL A 201 -9.44 11.05 -3.55
C VAL A 201 -10.42 12.11 -3.10
N GLU A 202 -10.91 12.92 -4.05
CA GLU A 202 -11.88 13.97 -3.77
C GLU A 202 -13.13 13.42 -3.08
N GLY A 203 -13.65 14.16 -2.09
CA GLY A 203 -14.87 13.79 -1.38
C GLY A 203 -14.72 12.61 -0.42
N VAL A 204 -13.50 12.15 -0.11
CA VAL A 204 -13.25 11.11 0.90
C VAL A 204 -12.46 11.68 2.06
N ARG A 205 -12.93 11.44 3.29
CA ARG A 205 -12.21 11.78 4.53
C ARG A 205 -11.71 10.50 5.18
N CYS A 206 -10.47 10.55 5.67
CA CYS A 206 -9.84 9.41 6.32
C CYS A 206 -9.27 9.79 7.67
N VAL A 207 -9.37 8.89 8.63
CA VAL A 207 -8.61 8.91 9.87
C VAL A 207 -7.75 7.65 9.92
N ALA A 208 -6.48 7.78 10.32
CA ALA A 208 -5.53 6.69 10.40
C ALA A 208 -4.78 6.68 11.74
N GLY A 209 -4.43 5.48 12.18
CA GLY A 209 -3.65 5.26 13.39
C GLY A 209 -2.50 4.29 13.17
N PRO A 210 -1.48 4.32 14.06
CA PRO A 210 -0.26 3.53 13.95
C PRO A 210 -0.46 2.11 14.48
N ILE A 211 0.28 1.16 13.93
CA ILE A 211 0.43 -0.19 14.46
C ILE A 211 1.90 -0.46 14.67
N TYR A 212 2.28 -0.72 15.93
CA TYR A 212 3.64 -0.93 16.37
C TYR A 212 3.90 -2.40 16.66
N ASP A 213 5.11 -2.85 16.35
CA ASP A 213 5.62 -4.16 16.75
C ASP A 213 6.20 -4.16 18.18
N SER A 214 6.77 -5.29 18.61
CA SER A 214 7.43 -5.46 19.92
C SER A 214 8.66 -4.56 20.11
N SER A 215 9.32 -4.13 19.03
CA SER A 215 10.45 -3.20 19.06
C SER A 215 10.01 -1.73 19.05
N LYS A 216 8.69 -1.47 19.13
CA LYS A 216 8.07 -0.14 19.00
C LYS A 216 8.30 0.53 17.64
N GLN A 217 8.58 -0.25 16.62
CA GLN A 217 8.64 0.26 15.25
C GLN A 217 7.24 0.35 14.66
N LEU A 218 6.97 1.43 13.93
CA LEU A 218 5.73 1.59 13.15
C LEU A 218 5.80 0.67 11.92
N VAL A 219 5.11 -0.47 11.99
CA VAL A 219 5.16 -1.51 10.94
C VAL A 219 3.98 -1.48 9.99
N ALA A 220 2.85 -0.97 10.44
CA ALA A 220 1.64 -0.82 9.63
C ALA A 220 0.81 0.38 10.10
N SER A 221 -0.16 0.78 9.29
CA SER A 221 -1.16 1.77 9.66
C SER A 221 -2.54 1.28 9.24
N LEU A 222 -3.54 1.50 10.12
CA LEU A 222 -4.95 1.22 9.85
C LEU A 222 -5.68 2.52 9.60
N SER A 223 -6.62 2.55 8.65
CA SER A 223 -7.49 3.71 8.44
C SER A 223 -8.95 3.35 8.22
N ILE A 224 -9.83 4.27 8.57
CA ILE A 224 -11.25 4.29 8.19
C ILE A 224 -11.43 5.40 7.17
N SER A 225 -12.11 5.08 6.05
CA SER A 225 -12.40 6.03 4.97
C SER A 225 -13.90 6.24 4.84
N ILE A 226 -14.33 7.49 4.92
CA ILE A 226 -15.74 7.89 4.90
C ILE A 226 -15.97 8.90 3.78
N PRO A 227 -16.88 8.64 2.82
CA PRO A 227 -17.31 9.65 1.87
C PRO A 227 -17.91 10.87 2.55
N SER A 228 -17.49 12.06 2.12
CA SER A 228 -17.95 13.33 2.74
C SER A 228 -19.46 13.51 2.70
N ALA A 229 -20.15 12.89 1.73
CA ALA A 229 -21.60 12.95 1.61
C ALA A 229 -22.35 12.25 2.76
N ARG A 230 -21.68 11.34 3.49
CA ARG A 230 -22.24 10.65 4.69
C ARG A 230 -21.65 11.12 6.00
N MET A 231 -20.67 11.99 5.94
CA MET A 231 -19.93 12.45 7.09
C MET A 231 -20.80 13.37 7.94
N ASP A 232 -20.95 13.05 9.23
CA ASP A 232 -21.41 13.94 10.28
C ASP A 232 -20.45 13.88 11.48
N ASP A 233 -20.65 14.75 12.44
CA ASP A 233 -19.75 14.88 13.61
C ASP A 233 -19.80 13.64 14.51
N GLU A 234 -20.92 12.96 14.60
CA GLU A 234 -21.08 11.75 15.41
C GLU A 234 -20.32 10.59 14.78
N LEU A 235 -20.54 10.31 13.48
CA LEU A 235 -19.85 9.27 12.74
C LEU A 235 -18.34 9.51 12.75
N TRP A 236 -17.92 10.78 12.58
CA TRP A 236 -16.50 11.13 12.60
C TRP A 236 -15.86 10.87 13.97
N SER A 237 -16.51 11.27 15.05
CA SER A 237 -16.03 11.05 16.42
C SER A 237 -15.91 9.55 16.73
N ARG A 238 -16.88 8.75 16.32
CA ARG A 238 -16.84 7.29 16.45
C ARG A 238 -15.73 6.66 15.63
N ALA A 239 -15.51 7.14 14.41
CA ALA A 239 -14.41 6.64 13.56
C ALA A 239 -13.04 6.92 14.19
N ILE A 240 -12.84 8.10 14.77
CA ILE A 240 -11.61 8.44 15.51
C ILE A 240 -11.40 7.50 16.69
N GLU A 241 -12.43 7.23 17.48
CA GLU A 241 -12.33 6.35 18.66
C GLU A 241 -12.03 4.91 18.23
N TRP A 242 -12.70 4.41 17.18
CA TRP A 242 -12.42 3.10 16.61
C TRP A 242 -10.97 2.96 16.13
N VAL A 243 -10.44 3.96 15.43
CA VAL A 243 -9.04 3.92 14.97
C VAL A 243 -8.08 3.87 16.16
N ARG A 244 -8.32 4.65 17.23
CA ARG A 244 -7.52 4.60 18.46
C ARG A 244 -7.53 3.22 19.11
N GLN A 245 -8.72 2.64 19.25
CA GLN A 245 -8.89 1.32 19.85
C GLN A 245 -8.26 0.22 19.00
N ALA A 246 -8.55 0.21 17.70
CA ALA A 246 -8.03 -0.78 16.74
C ALA A 246 -6.50 -0.76 16.65
N SER A 247 -5.91 0.44 16.60
CA SER A 247 -4.45 0.61 16.57
C SER A 247 -3.79 0.02 17.82
N ARG A 248 -4.36 0.24 19.00
CA ARG A 248 -3.88 -0.35 20.26
C ARG A 248 -4.05 -1.86 20.29
N GLU A 249 -5.25 -2.37 19.91
CA GLU A 249 -5.54 -3.80 19.89
C GLU A 249 -4.57 -4.54 18.97
N LEU A 250 -4.36 -4.06 17.74
CA LEU A 250 -3.47 -4.68 16.77
C LEU A 250 -2.01 -4.60 17.20
N SER A 251 -1.54 -3.46 17.72
CA SER A 251 -0.18 -3.35 18.24
C SER A 251 0.06 -4.31 19.40
N THR A 252 -0.88 -4.42 20.34
CA THR A 252 -0.79 -5.36 21.47
C THR A 252 -0.67 -6.80 20.98
N LYS A 253 -1.51 -7.22 20.04
CA LYS A 253 -1.49 -8.56 19.48
C LYS A 253 -0.15 -8.90 18.79
N LEU A 254 0.44 -7.95 18.08
CA LEU A 254 1.76 -8.13 17.46
C LEU A 254 2.90 -8.28 18.49
N GLN A 255 2.77 -7.63 19.64
CA GLN A 255 3.80 -7.71 20.70
C GLN A 255 3.82 -9.06 21.41
N PHE A 256 2.71 -9.80 21.44
CA PHE A 256 2.58 -11.10 22.13
C PHE A 256 2.81 -12.32 21.24
N GLN A 257 3.14 -12.13 19.96
CA GLN A 257 3.28 -13.22 18.98
C GLN A 257 4.74 -13.56 18.63
N GLN A 258 5.69 -13.10 19.42
CA GLN A 258 7.12 -13.46 19.30
C GLN A 258 7.56 -14.42 20.39
#